data_3434f43e43da4cd2d6e3be230a896a8e
#
_entry.id   3434f43e43da4cd2d6e3be230a896a8e
#
_cell.length_a   1.000
_cell.length_b   1.000
_cell.length_c   1.000
_cell.angle_alpha   90.00
_cell.angle_beta   90.00
_cell.angle_gamma   90.00
#
_symmetry.space_group_name_H-M   'P 1'
#
loop_
_entity.id
_entity.type
_entity.pdbx_description
1 polymer ?
#
loop_
_entity_poly.entity_id
_entity_poly.type
_entity_poly.pdbx_seq_one_letter_code
_entity_poly.pdbx_strand_id
1 'polypeptide(L)'
;LEGVGITRPNLTGLPTTMIRSYWELGDILHFDPDTAKRNMELGYYDTLRAFGRIRGCAYAVDSGADSSADAEAFRAAFDAVQKEVREKYPVTLTADAALLLARMKDAQLAPLEAAAEDAGVDPTHFYTTRTLAQAFLAACDKDRMESFAPLFTGSSTAGQAALAALLPNTFLQALVW
;
A
#
# COMPACT_ATOMS: atom_id res chain seq x y z
N LEU A 1 -2.06 21.69 -2.97
CA LEU A 1 -2.58 22.99 -3.46
C LEU A 1 -3.66 23.60 -2.54
N GLU A 2 -4.01 22.94 -1.46
CA GLU A 2 -4.88 23.49 -0.42
C GLU A 2 -4.06 24.47 0.43
N GLY A 3 -3.98 25.71 0.09
CA GLY A 3 -3.28 26.71 0.91
C GLY A 3 -2.76 27.93 0.17
N VAL A 4 -2.76 27.94 -1.12
CA VAL A 4 -2.27 29.06 -1.91
C VAL A 4 -3.44 29.80 -2.56
N GLY A 5 -4.28 30.48 -1.75
CA GLY A 5 -5.22 31.51 -2.23
C GLY A 5 -6.21 31.10 -3.33
N ILE A 6 -6.38 29.80 -3.61
CA ILE A 6 -7.29 29.31 -4.63
C ILE A 6 -8.69 29.22 -4.02
N THR A 7 -9.58 30.09 -4.43
CA THR A 7 -10.99 30.02 -4.07
C THR A 7 -11.57 28.72 -4.61
N ARG A 8 -12.08 27.87 -3.74
CA ARG A 8 -12.77 26.64 -4.16
C ARG A 8 -14.00 27.01 -4.98
N PRO A 9 -14.17 26.48 -6.20
CA PRO A 9 -15.37 26.75 -6.98
C PRO A 9 -16.60 26.20 -6.27
N ASN A 10 -17.72 26.89 -6.31
CA ASN A 10 -18.98 26.37 -5.86
C ASN A 10 -19.52 25.38 -6.90
N LEU A 11 -19.41 24.08 -6.59
CA LEU A 11 -19.84 22.97 -7.46
C LEU A 11 -21.21 22.41 -7.04
N THR A 12 -21.95 23.12 -6.19
CA THR A 12 -23.26 22.68 -5.70
C THR A 12 -24.23 22.46 -6.88
N GLY A 13 -24.78 21.25 -6.96
CA GLY A 13 -25.73 20.87 -8.02
C GLY A 13 -25.10 20.40 -9.35
N LEU A 14 -23.76 20.38 -9.44
CA LEU A 14 -23.07 19.81 -10.61
C LEU A 14 -22.60 18.38 -10.31
N PRO A 15 -22.76 17.40 -11.24
CA PRO A 15 -22.15 16.10 -11.10
C PRO A 15 -20.63 16.24 -11.17
N THR A 16 -19.98 16.00 -10.03
CA THR A 16 -18.53 16.26 -9.89
C THR A 16 -17.81 14.99 -9.44
N THR A 17 -16.76 14.59 -10.14
CA THR A 17 -15.83 13.55 -9.72
C THR A 17 -14.53 14.21 -9.28
N MET A 18 -14.16 14.02 -8.02
CA MET A 18 -12.91 14.54 -7.50
C MET A 18 -11.82 13.48 -7.62
N ILE A 19 -10.77 13.82 -8.38
CA ILE A 19 -9.57 12.99 -8.51
C ILE A 19 -8.53 13.54 -7.54
N ARG A 20 -8.02 12.67 -6.65
CA ARG A 20 -6.98 13.00 -5.69
C ARG A 20 -5.82 12.07 -5.88
N SER A 21 -4.61 12.62 -5.92
CA SER A 21 -3.40 11.80 -5.95
C SER A 21 -3.20 11.11 -4.60
N TYR A 22 -2.83 9.84 -4.65
CA TYR A 22 -2.33 9.10 -3.49
C TYR A 22 -0.87 9.49 -3.20
N TRP A 23 -0.05 9.55 -4.25
CA TRP A 23 1.36 9.87 -4.18
C TRP A 23 1.60 11.38 -4.15
N GLU A 24 2.65 11.79 -3.46
CA GLU A 24 3.13 13.16 -3.53
C GLU A 24 3.65 13.47 -4.94
N LEU A 25 3.18 14.56 -5.50
CA LEU A 25 3.53 15.00 -6.87
C LEU A 25 4.75 15.95 -6.90
N GLY A 26 5.35 16.20 -5.72
CA GLY A 26 6.48 17.12 -5.57
C GLY A 26 6.06 18.59 -5.46
N ASP A 27 7.05 19.48 -5.51
CA ASP A 27 6.85 20.93 -5.43
C ASP A 27 6.45 21.50 -6.80
N ILE A 28 5.53 22.49 -6.80
CA ILE A 28 5.06 23.17 -8.00
C ILE A 28 6.16 23.98 -8.71
N LEU A 29 7.26 24.27 -8.03
CA LEU A 29 8.40 25.01 -8.57
C LEU A 29 9.52 24.09 -9.09
N HIS A 30 9.38 22.79 -8.96
CA HIS A 30 10.37 21.82 -9.43
C HIS A 30 9.98 21.31 -10.82
N PHE A 31 10.64 21.83 -11.85
CA PHE A 31 10.41 21.48 -13.26
C PHE A 31 11.46 20.46 -13.72
N ASP A 32 11.28 19.22 -13.33
CA ASP A 32 12.09 18.10 -13.76
C ASP A 32 11.28 17.21 -14.73
N PRO A 33 11.83 16.87 -15.94
CA PRO A 33 11.11 16.09 -16.95
C PRO A 33 10.70 14.70 -16.46
N ASP A 34 11.55 14.03 -15.66
CA ASP A 34 11.27 12.68 -15.17
C ASP A 34 10.17 12.72 -14.11
N THR A 35 10.21 13.68 -13.20
CA THR A 35 9.13 13.97 -12.25
C THR A 35 7.83 14.30 -12.95
N ALA A 36 7.88 15.13 -14.00
CA ALA A 36 6.68 15.48 -14.78
C ALA A 36 6.08 14.25 -15.45
N LYS A 37 6.89 13.39 -16.08
CA LYS A 37 6.46 12.13 -16.69
C LYS A 37 5.82 11.21 -15.67
N ARG A 38 6.51 10.99 -14.52
CA ARG A 38 5.99 10.20 -13.40
C ARG A 38 4.61 10.71 -12.94
N ASN A 39 4.47 12.01 -12.75
CA ASN A 39 3.23 12.62 -12.29
C ASN A 39 2.09 12.50 -13.30
N MET A 40 2.39 12.54 -14.61
CA MET A 40 1.40 12.28 -15.67
C MET A 40 0.88 10.86 -15.63
N GLU A 41 1.76 9.86 -15.45
CA GLU A 41 1.40 8.45 -15.32
C GLU A 41 0.54 8.21 -14.07
N LEU A 42 0.95 8.74 -12.92
CA LEU A 42 0.18 8.66 -11.68
C LEU A 42 -1.19 9.31 -11.80
N GLY A 43 -1.28 10.51 -12.40
CA GLY A 43 -2.55 11.21 -12.62
C GLY A 43 -3.48 10.47 -13.58
N TYR A 44 -2.92 9.78 -14.58
CA TYR A 44 -3.68 8.88 -15.45
C TYR A 44 -4.30 7.72 -14.67
N TYR A 45 -3.51 7.04 -13.82
CA TYR A 45 -4.01 5.96 -12.98
C TYR A 45 -5.02 6.44 -11.93
N ASP A 46 -4.80 7.61 -11.31
CA ASP A 46 -5.77 8.20 -10.38
C ASP A 46 -7.11 8.47 -11.09
N THR A 47 -7.06 8.89 -12.34
CA THR A 47 -8.25 9.08 -13.17
C THR A 47 -8.97 7.75 -13.43
N LEU A 48 -8.26 6.72 -13.90
CA LEU A 48 -8.84 5.41 -14.13
C LEU A 48 -9.48 4.83 -12.85
N ARG A 49 -8.83 5.03 -11.71
CA ARG A 49 -9.32 4.60 -10.38
C ARG A 49 -10.60 5.35 -10.00
N ALA A 50 -10.65 6.65 -10.20
CA ALA A 50 -11.83 7.47 -9.92
C ALA A 50 -13.06 7.03 -10.72
N PHE A 51 -12.84 6.49 -11.92
CA PHE A 51 -13.90 5.92 -12.78
C PHE A 51 -14.09 4.40 -12.64
N GLY A 52 -13.47 3.77 -11.63
CA GLY A 52 -13.63 2.34 -11.34
C GLY A 52 -13.11 1.40 -12.44
N ARG A 53 -12.14 1.86 -13.23
CA ARG A 53 -11.52 1.07 -14.31
C ARG A 53 -10.37 0.20 -13.84
N ILE A 54 -9.80 0.53 -12.70
CA ILE A 54 -8.69 -0.19 -12.06
C ILE A 54 -8.95 -0.29 -10.57
N ARG A 55 -8.27 -1.23 -9.92
CA ARG A 55 -8.26 -1.44 -8.47
C ARG A 55 -7.04 -0.78 -7.83
N GLY A 56 -6.96 -0.91 -6.51
CA GLY A 56 -5.89 -0.42 -5.67
C GLY A 56 -6.03 1.05 -5.30
N CYS A 57 -5.19 1.50 -4.39
CA CYS A 57 -5.08 2.89 -3.92
C CYS A 57 -3.74 3.50 -4.31
N ALA A 58 -2.65 2.84 -3.91
CA ALA A 58 -1.28 3.27 -4.17
C ALA A 58 -0.83 2.82 -5.57
N TYR A 59 -1.20 1.62 -5.97
CA TYR A 59 -0.79 1.01 -7.24
C TYR A 59 -1.96 0.89 -8.21
N ALA A 60 -1.66 0.93 -9.51
CA ALA A 60 -2.63 0.67 -10.57
C ALA A 60 -2.75 -0.85 -10.77
N VAL A 61 -3.82 -1.46 -10.26
CA VAL A 61 -4.02 -2.91 -10.33
C VAL A 61 -5.21 -3.24 -11.21
N ASP A 62 -5.03 -4.22 -12.09
CA ASP A 62 -6.07 -4.71 -13.00
C ASP A 62 -7.32 -5.16 -12.22
N SER A 63 -8.48 -4.79 -12.75
CA SER A 63 -9.80 -5.17 -12.20
C SER A 63 -10.41 -6.42 -12.84
N GLY A 64 -9.66 -7.10 -13.73
CA GLY A 64 -10.10 -8.33 -14.37
C GLY A 64 -10.35 -9.47 -13.38
N ALA A 65 -11.11 -10.48 -13.81
CA ALA A 65 -11.55 -11.57 -12.94
C ALA A 65 -10.38 -12.33 -12.30
N ASP A 66 -9.32 -12.63 -13.06
CA ASP A 66 -8.14 -13.36 -12.55
C ASP A 66 -7.40 -12.56 -11.48
N SER A 67 -7.17 -11.26 -11.73
CA SER A 67 -6.51 -10.38 -10.76
C SER A 67 -7.34 -10.18 -9.50
N SER A 68 -8.67 -10.16 -9.62
CA SER A 68 -9.59 -10.08 -8.48
C SER A 68 -9.60 -11.36 -7.66
N ALA A 69 -9.58 -12.53 -8.29
CA ALA A 69 -9.47 -13.82 -7.60
C ALA A 69 -8.13 -13.97 -6.85
N ASP A 70 -7.03 -13.54 -7.49
CA ASP A 70 -5.72 -13.50 -6.84
C ASP A 70 -5.72 -12.56 -5.61
N ALA A 71 -6.42 -11.41 -5.67
CA ALA A 71 -6.53 -10.50 -4.53
C ALA A 71 -7.33 -11.09 -3.37
N GLU A 72 -8.41 -11.81 -3.65
CA GLU A 72 -9.19 -12.53 -2.63
C GLU A 72 -8.36 -13.63 -1.97
N ALA A 73 -7.65 -14.42 -2.77
CA ALA A 73 -6.78 -15.49 -2.28
C ALA A 73 -5.64 -14.93 -1.42
N PHE A 74 -5.00 -13.85 -1.88
CA PHE A 74 -3.97 -13.15 -1.12
C PHE A 74 -4.52 -12.66 0.22
N ARG A 75 -5.68 -11.99 0.22
CA ARG A 75 -6.28 -11.47 1.45
C ARG A 75 -6.62 -12.59 2.43
N ALA A 76 -7.17 -13.69 1.96
CA ALA A 76 -7.48 -14.86 2.81
C ALA A 76 -6.20 -15.45 3.42
N ALA A 77 -5.12 -15.57 2.65
CA ALA A 77 -3.83 -16.03 3.14
C ALA A 77 -3.24 -15.07 4.20
N PHE A 78 -3.26 -13.77 3.93
CA PHE A 78 -2.80 -12.74 4.87
C PHE A 78 -3.57 -12.80 6.20
N ASP A 79 -4.90 -12.88 6.15
CA ASP A 79 -5.74 -12.96 7.35
C ASP A 79 -5.47 -14.25 8.15
N ALA A 80 -5.21 -15.38 7.46
CA ALA A 80 -4.85 -16.64 8.10
C ALA A 80 -3.50 -16.54 8.83
N VAL A 81 -2.47 -16.00 8.19
CA VAL A 81 -1.15 -15.76 8.80
C VAL A 81 -1.27 -14.79 9.98
N GLN A 82 -1.99 -13.68 9.80
CA GLN A 82 -2.21 -12.71 10.88
C GLN A 82 -2.92 -13.35 12.10
N LYS A 83 -3.88 -14.22 11.85
CA LYS A 83 -4.57 -14.98 12.92
C LYS A 83 -3.61 -15.91 13.64
N GLU A 84 -2.83 -16.71 12.91
CA GLU A 84 -1.84 -17.64 13.49
C GLU A 84 -0.81 -16.89 14.33
N VAL A 85 -0.27 -15.77 13.80
CA VAL A 85 0.68 -14.94 14.53
C VAL A 85 0.06 -14.39 15.81
N ARG A 86 -1.19 -13.96 15.77
CA ARG A 86 -1.90 -13.43 16.96
C ARG A 86 -2.19 -14.50 18.00
N GLU A 87 -2.52 -15.72 17.57
CA GLU A 87 -2.78 -16.85 18.49
C GLU A 87 -1.49 -17.31 19.17
N LYS A 88 -0.38 -17.31 18.44
CA LYS A 88 0.92 -17.80 18.92
C LYS A 88 1.69 -16.72 19.69
N TYR A 89 1.54 -15.50 19.27
CA TYR A 89 2.20 -14.32 19.84
C TYR A 89 1.15 -13.22 20.03
N PRO A 90 0.92 -12.69 21.23
CA PRO A 90 -0.09 -11.67 21.51
C PRO A 90 0.34 -10.30 20.97
N VAL A 91 0.70 -10.25 19.69
CA VAL A 91 1.11 -9.06 18.96
C VAL A 91 0.01 -8.68 17.98
N THR A 92 -0.39 -7.43 18.01
CA THR A 92 -1.31 -6.84 17.04
C THR A 92 -0.54 -5.89 16.14
N LEU A 93 -1.06 -5.68 14.93
CA LEU A 93 -0.59 -4.57 14.09
C LEU A 93 -0.57 -3.29 14.93
N THR A 94 0.51 -2.51 14.79
CA THR A 94 0.59 -1.21 15.46
C THR A 94 -0.55 -0.31 15.01
N ALA A 95 -0.87 0.70 15.82
CA ALA A 95 -1.91 1.67 15.46
C ALA A 95 -1.61 2.35 14.11
N ASP A 96 -0.34 2.60 13.81
CA ASP A 96 0.09 3.23 12.55
C ASP A 96 -0.12 2.30 11.35
N ALA A 97 0.26 1.01 11.45
CA ALA A 97 0.00 0.04 10.39
C ALA A 97 -1.50 -0.19 10.19
N ALA A 98 -2.28 -0.28 11.27
CA ALA A 98 -3.74 -0.39 11.19
C ALA A 98 -4.37 0.86 10.54
N LEU A 99 -3.86 2.06 10.87
CA LEU A 99 -4.31 3.31 10.27
C LEU A 99 -3.96 3.38 8.78
N LEU A 100 -2.75 2.94 8.39
CA LEU A 100 -2.34 2.85 7.00
C LEU A 100 -3.29 1.94 6.20
N LEU A 101 -3.53 0.73 6.69
CA LEU A 101 -4.46 -0.21 6.05
C LEU A 101 -5.90 0.34 5.98
N ALA A 102 -6.35 1.02 7.02
CA ALA A 102 -7.70 1.62 7.05
C ALA A 102 -7.87 2.80 6.07
N ARG A 103 -6.78 3.45 5.66
CA ARG A 103 -6.81 4.52 4.65
C ARG A 103 -6.95 3.99 3.22
N MET A 104 -6.60 2.73 2.98
CA MET A 104 -6.68 2.10 1.67
C MET A 104 -8.11 1.62 1.41
N LYS A 105 -8.70 2.08 0.30
CA LYS A 105 -10.09 1.77 -0.06
C LYS A 105 -10.28 0.32 -0.50
N ASP A 106 -9.27 -0.28 -1.13
CA ASP A 106 -9.31 -1.68 -1.54
C ASP A 106 -8.79 -2.57 -0.41
N ALA A 107 -9.69 -3.01 0.45
CA ALA A 107 -9.35 -3.81 1.63
C ALA A 107 -8.66 -5.15 1.29
N GLN A 108 -8.88 -5.71 0.10
CA GLN A 108 -8.25 -6.95 -0.34
C GLN A 108 -6.77 -6.74 -0.67
N LEU A 109 -6.44 -5.62 -1.31
CA LEU A 109 -5.08 -5.29 -1.72
C LEU A 109 -4.29 -4.50 -0.68
N ALA A 110 -4.96 -3.89 0.29
CA ALA A 110 -4.34 -2.97 1.25
C ALA A 110 -3.04 -3.50 1.90
N PRO A 111 -2.94 -4.75 2.39
CA PRO A 111 -1.69 -5.24 2.96
C PRO A 111 -0.56 -5.36 1.93
N LEU A 112 -0.88 -5.81 0.72
CA LEU A 112 0.10 -5.94 -0.36
C LEU A 112 0.60 -4.58 -0.84
N GLU A 113 -0.32 -3.63 -1.04
CA GLU A 113 0.03 -2.27 -1.45
C GLU A 113 0.91 -1.56 -0.41
N ALA A 114 0.58 -1.69 0.88
CA ALA A 114 1.36 -1.10 1.96
C ALA A 114 2.76 -1.71 2.07
N ALA A 115 2.88 -3.03 1.91
CA ALA A 115 4.17 -3.71 1.91
C ALA A 115 5.01 -3.35 0.67
N ALA A 116 4.38 -3.24 -0.49
CA ALA A 116 5.04 -2.85 -1.74
C ALA A 116 5.52 -1.39 -1.71
N GLU A 117 4.72 -0.49 -1.12
CA GLU A 117 5.09 0.92 -0.92
C GLU A 117 6.34 1.04 -0.04
N ASP A 118 6.37 0.34 1.09
CA ASP A 118 7.51 0.35 2.00
C ASP A 118 8.76 -0.33 1.40
N ALA A 119 8.57 -1.33 0.54
CA ALA A 119 9.65 -1.96 -0.22
C ALA A 119 10.17 -1.10 -1.39
N GLY A 120 9.53 0.03 -1.69
CA GLY A 120 9.91 0.93 -2.77
C GLY A 120 9.58 0.43 -4.17
N VAL A 121 8.54 -0.37 -4.32
CA VAL A 121 8.03 -0.81 -5.64
C VAL A 121 7.58 0.42 -6.44
N ASP A 122 7.91 0.46 -7.72
CA ASP A 122 7.59 1.58 -8.60
C ASP A 122 6.08 1.71 -8.85
N PRO A 123 5.41 2.81 -8.46
CA PRO A 123 3.98 3.00 -8.66
C PRO A 123 3.56 3.38 -10.08
N THR A 124 4.51 3.64 -10.98
CA THR A 124 4.22 4.06 -12.36
C THR A 124 3.90 2.91 -13.30
N HIS A 125 3.92 1.67 -12.80
CA HIS A 125 3.58 0.48 -13.58
C HIS A 125 2.12 0.06 -13.37
N PHE A 126 1.58 -0.57 -14.40
CA PHE A 126 0.29 -1.25 -14.32
C PHE A 126 0.49 -2.72 -13.94
N TYR A 127 -0.13 -3.14 -12.85
CA TYR A 127 0.05 -4.46 -12.27
C TYR A 127 -1.22 -5.31 -12.37
N THR A 128 -1.06 -6.62 -12.36
CA THR A 128 -2.05 -7.54 -11.80
C THR A 128 -1.74 -7.75 -10.32
N THR A 129 -2.65 -8.32 -9.54
CA THR A 129 -2.34 -8.67 -8.13
C THR A 129 -1.10 -9.54 -8.04
N ARG A 130 -0.96 -10.53 -8.92
CA ARG A 130 0.18 -11.44 -8.97
C ARG A 130 1.49 -10.72 -9.29
N THR A 131 1.49 -9.84 -10.31
CA THR A 131 2.72 -9.12 -10.69
C THR A 131 3.12 -8.08 -9.66
N LEU A 132 2.17 -7.49 -8.92
CA LEU A 132 2.47 -6.62 -7.79
C LEU A 132 3.13 -7.42 -6.64
N ALA A 133 2.61 -8.60 -6.32
CA ALA A 133 3.21 -9.47 -5.33
C ALA A 133 4.64 -9.91 -5.74
N GLN A 134 4.85 -10.24 -7.02
CA GLN A 134 6.18 -10.57 -7.55
C GLN A 134 7.14 -9.37 -7.47
N ALA A 135 6.67 -8.17 -7.81
CA ALA A 135 7.47 -6.94 -7.69
C ALA A 135 7.85 -6.64 -6.24
N PHE A 136 6.92 -6.83 -5.30
CA PHE A 136 7.19 -6.73 -3.87
C PHE A 136 8.28 -7.74 -3.44
N LEU A 137 8.13 -9.03 -3.79
CA LEU A 137 9.10 -10.06 -3.44
C LEU A 137 10.48 -9.79 -4.02
N ALA A 138 10.55 -9.21 -5.22
CA ALA A 138 11.81 -8.83 -5.87
C ALA A 138 12.47 -7.60 -5.22
N ALA A 139 11.68 -6.66 -4.70
CA ALA A 139 12.16 -5.46 -4.03
C ALA A 139 12.46 -5.69 -2.53
N CYS A 140 11.84 -6.71 -1.92
CA CYS A 140 11.99 -7.02 -0.51
C CYS A 140 13.40 -7.56 -0.22
N ASP A 141 14.03 -7.03 0.81
CA ASP A 141 15.31 -7.53 1.31
C ASP A 141 15.08 -8.88 2.04
N LYS A 142 15.35 -9.96 1.31
CA LYS A 142 15.16 -11.33 1.80
C LYS A 142 15.98 -11.61 3.08
N ASP A 143 17.24 -11.20 3.08
CA ASP A 143 18.14 -11.42 4.22
C ASP A 143 17.63 -10.70 5.47
N ARG A 144 17.09 -9.49 5.27
CA ARG A 144 16.42 -8.74 6.34
C ARG A 144 15.19 -9.46 6.85
N MET A 145 14.35 -10.00 5.97
CA MET A 145 13.13 -10.74 6.38
C MET A 145 13.49 -12.04 7.11
N GLU A 146 14.42 -12.82 6.58
CA GLU A 146 14.90 -14.05 7.23
C GLU A 146 15.56 -13.78 8.59
N SER A 147 16.25 -12.65 8.74
CA SER A 147 16.85 -12.23 10.01
C SER A 147 15.83 -11.72 11.03
N PHE A 148 14.73 -11.11 10.54
CA PHE A 148 13.69 -10.55 11.40
C PHE A 148 12.83 -11.63 12.06
N ALA A 149 12.50 -12.71 11.37
CA ALA A 149 11.65 -13.78 11.88
C ALA A 149 12.18 -14.43 13.18
N PRO A 150 13.48 -14.81 13.33
CA PRO A 150 14.04 -15.31 14.57
C PRO A 150 14.01 -14.31 15.73
N LEU A 151 14.25 -13.02 15.44
CA LEU A 151 14.18 -11.94 16.44
C LEU A 151 12.76 -11.84 17.01
N PHE A 152 11.76 -11.96 16.14
CA PHE A 152 10.37 -11.90 16.52
C PHE A 152 9.95 -13.14 17.33
N THR A 153 10.33 -14.33 16.88
CA THR A 153 9.96 -15.60 17.54
C THR A 153 10.75 -15.90 18.80
N GLY A 154 11.99 -15.43 18.90
CA GLY A 154 12.90 -15.66 20.03
C GLY A 154 12.73 -14.68 21.21
N SER A 155 11.97 -13.61 21.03
CA SER A 155 11.79 -12.57 22.03
C SER A 155 10.65 -12.89 23.01
N SER A 156 10.70 -12.30 24.22
CA SER A 156 9.55 -12.30 25.12
C SER A 156 8.36 -11.53 24.51
N THR A 157 7.14 -11.79 24.98
CA THR A 157 5.93 -11.07 24.54
C THR A 157 6.09 -9.55 24.53
N ALA A 158 6.73 -8.99 25.57
CA ALA A 158 7.01 -7.55 25.64
C ALA A 158 8.04 -7.14 24.58
N GLY A 159 9.07 -7.96 24.34
CA GLY A 159 10.07 -7.72 23.30
C GLY A 159 9.49 -7.77 21.89
N GLN A 160 8.58 -8.69 21.63
CA GLN A 160 7.85 -8.80 20.35
C GLN A 160 6.97 -7.56 20.11
N ALA A 161 6.22 -7.11 21.11
CA ALA A 161 5.42 -5.90 21.03
C ALA A 161 6.30 -4.66 20.80
N ALA A 162 7.46 -4.58 21.45
CA ALA A 162 8.42 -3.48 21.25
C ALA A 162 9.01 -3.50 19.83
N LEU A 163 9.39 -4.67 19.30
CA LEU A 163 9.89 -4.81 17.93
C LEU A 163 8.83 -4.42 16.89
N ALA A 164 7.58 -4.88 17.05
CA ALA A 164 6.47 -4.50 16.16
C ALA A 164 6.18 -2.99 16.22
N ALA A 165 6.32 -2.36 17.40
CA ALA A 165 6.15 -0.92 17.55
C ALA A 165 7.30 -0.09 16.96
N LEU A 166 8.54 -0.59 17.05
CA LEU A 166 9.72 0.10 16.53
C LEU A 166 9.92 -0.10 15.03
N LEU A 167 9.47 -1.23 14.48
CA LEU A 167 9.64 -1.61 13.08
C LEU A 167 8.31 -2.02 12.43
N PRO A 168 7.29 -1.13 12.44
CA PRO A 168 5.94 -1.48 12.00
C PRO A 168 5.89 -1.93 10.54
N ASN A 169 6.64 -1.29 9.68
CA ASN A 169 6.69 -1.58 8.25
C ASN A 169 7.39 -2.92 7.97
N THR A 170 8.51 -3.18 8.65
CA THR A 170 9.22 -4.47 8.55
C THR A 170 8.34 -5.62 9.03
N PHE A 171 7.54 -5.41 10.09
CA PHE A 171 6.59 -6.38 10.58
C PHE A 171 5.47 -6.66 9.55
N LEU A 172 4.93 -5.60 8.92
CA LEU A 172 3.92 -5.75 7.86
C LEU A 172 4.50 -6.47 6.63
N GLN A 173 5.72 -6.13 6.22
CA GLN A 173 6.40 -6.81 5.11
C GLN A 173 6.58 -8.31 5.43
N ALA A 174 7.00 -8.63 6.65
CA ALA A 174 7.19 -10.02 7.07
C ALA A 174 5.87 -10.83 7.12
N LEU A 175 4.73 -10.17 7.38
CA LEU A 175 3.41 -10.81 7.33
C LEU A 175 2.94 -11.06 5.89
N VAL A 176 3.39 -10.25 4.94
CA VAL A 176 3.03 -10.35 3.52
C VAL A 176 3.97 -11.27 2.76
N TRP A 177 5.25 -11.32 3.17
CA TRP A 177 6.28 -12.16 2.58
C TRP A 177 6.08 -13.65 2.83
#